data_c0899b219555439a5c069026b7515e7e
#
_entry.id   c0899b219555439a5c069026b7515e7e
#
_cell.length_a   1.000
_cell.length_b   1.000
_cell.length_c   1.000
_cell.angle_alpha   90.00
_cell.angle_beta   90.00
_cell.angle_gamma   90.00
#
_symmetry.space_group_name_H-M   'P 1'
#
loop_
_entity.id
_entity.type
_entity.pdbx_description
1 polymer ?
#
loop_
_entity_poly.entity_id
_entity_poly.type
_entity_poly.pdbx_seq_one_letter_code
_entity_poly.pdbx_strand_id
1 'polypeptide(L)'
;MDRMRESLFSILGDLSGASFLDLFSGSGILGVEAASRGAAPVLLVEKDPRKKTVILKNISFVEPPIELVIAPVERFLRTNQRPWDIVFLDPPFAAEGKGAVLDAAGAPPHLAPEGLAILHLHSAEKLATDRPGLELADRRAYGQSVLLFFRPRKK
;
A
#
# COMPACT_ATOMS: atom_id res chain seq x y z
N MET A 1 -11.50 15.76 -2.42
CA MET A 1 -10.27 15.31 -3.05
C MET A 1 -9.18 15.12 -2.00
N ASP A 2 -8.51 14.06 -2.09
CA ASP A 2 -7.54 13.68 -1.07
C ASP A 2 -6.16 14.21 -1.43
N ARG A 3 -5.66 15.16 -0.66
CA ARG A 3 -4.32 15.74 -0.85
C ARG A 3 -3.23 14.68 -0.68
N MET A 4 -3.45 13.73 0.22
CA MET A 4 -2.49 12.65 0.43
C MET A 4 -2.34 11.83 -0.86
N ARG A 5 -3.45 11.46 -1.48
CA ARG A 5 -3.42 10.66 -2.71
C ARG A 5 -2.75 11.42 -3.86
N GLU A 6 -3.09 12.69 -4.03
CA GLU A 6 -2.44 13.53 -5.05
C GLU A 6 -0.94 13.62 -4.82
N SER A 7 -0.54 13.87 -3.59
CA SER A 7 0.86 14.00 -3.23
C SER A 7 1.62 12.69 -3.41
N LEU A 8 0.99 11.58 -3.00
CA LEU A 8 1.59 10.25 -3.15
C LEU A 8 1.93 9.98 -4.61
N PHE A 9 0.96 10.15 -5.50
CA PHE A 9 1.18 9.82 -6.91
C PHE A 9 2.05 10.85 -7.63
N SER A 10 2.07 12.08 -7.15
CA SER A 10 3.02 13.08 -7.64
C SER A 10 4.46 12.64 -7.33
N ILE A 11 4.69 12.09 -6.15
CA ILE A 11 6.00 11.56 -5.76
C ILE A 11 6.36 10.31 -6.56
N LEU A 12 5.42 9.39 -6.70
CA LEU A 12 5.67 8.12 -7.39
C LEU A 12 5.86 8.28 -8.90
N GLY A 13 5.14 9.23 -9.50
CA GLY A 13 5.27 9.52 -10.92
C GLY A 13 4.79 8.40 -11.83
N ASP A 14 5.57 8.10 -12.86
CA ASP A 14 5.28 7.05 -13.82
C ASP A 14 5.52 5.69 -13.18
N LEU A 15 4.50 4.85 -13.18
CA LEU A 15 4.55 3.52 -12.57
C LEU A 15 4.62 2.40 -13.61
N SER A 16 4.94 2.72 -14.86
CA SER A 16 5.01 1.73 -15.94
C SER A 16 5.93 0.58 -15.56
N GLY A 17 5.38 -0.63 -15.59
CA GLY A 17 6.12 -1.85 -15.24
C GLY A 17 6.25 -2.13 -13.75
N ALA A 18 5.74 -1.26 -12.88
CA ALA A 18 5.80 -1.48 -11.44
C ALA A 18 4.55 -2.21 -10.95
N SER A 19 4.72 -3.22 -10.12
CA SER A 19 3.61 -3.88 -9.46
C SER A 19 3.20 -3.09 -8.22
N PHE A 20 1.89 -3.07 -7.92
CA PHE A 20 1.34 -2.25 -6.84
C PHE A 20 0.38 -3.07 -6.00
N LEU A 21 0.66 -3.17 -4.71
CA LEU A 21 -0.17 -3.89 -3.74
C LEU A 21 -0.75 -2.90 -2.74
N ASP A 22 -2.08 -2.81 -2.66
CA ASP A 22 -2.78 -1.98 -1.68
C ASP A 22 -3.41 -2.89 -0.63
N LEU A 23 -2.84 -2.89 0.57
CA LEU A 23 -3.24 -3.83 1.62
C LEU A 23 -4.49 -3.42 2.39
N PHE A 24 -4.91 -2.16 2.30
CA PHE A 24 -6.12 -1.65 2.96
C PHE A 24 -6.88 -0.81 1.94
N SER A 25 -7.47 -1.47 0.96
CA SER A 25 -7.88 -0.78 -0.26
C SER A 25 -9.10 0.12 -0.13
N GLY A 26 -9.97 -0.13 0.84
CA GLY A 26 -11.17 0.67 1.01
C GLY A 26 -12.06 0.63 -0.23
N SER A 27 -12.14 1.74 -0.96
CA SER A 27 -12.95 1.83 -2.18
C SER A 27 -12.21 1.36 -3.44
N GLY A 28 -10.91 1.11 -3.34
CA GLY A 28 -10.10 0.72 -4.48
C GLY A 28 -9.55 1.87 -5.31
N ILE A 29 -9.79 3.10 -4.90
CA ILE A 29 -9.40 4.28 -5.68
C ILE A 29 -7.89 4.39 -5.89
N LEU A 30 -7.09 4.03 -4.87
CA LEU A 30 -5.63 4.07 -5.01
C LEU A 30 -5.14 3.11 -6.08
N GLY A 31 -5.71 1.92 -6.13
CA GLY A 31 -5.35 0.95 -7.17
C GLY A 31 -5.71 1.44 -8.57
N VAL A 32 -6.86 2.09 -8.71
CA VAL A 32 -7.27 2.68 -9.98
C VAL A 32 -6.27 3.75 -10.43
N GLU A 33 -5.86 4.61 -9.51
CA GLU A 33 -4.88 5.65 -9.80
C GLU A 33 -3.53 5.03 -10.21
N ALA A 34 -3.08 4.01 -9.47
CA ALA A 34 -1.83 3.33 -9.78
C ALA A 34 -1.87 2.72 -11.18
N ALA A 35 -2.97 2.04 -11.51
CA ALA A 35 -3.15 1.45 -12.83
C ALA A 35 -3.15 2.51 -13.93
N SER A 36 -3.78 3.66 -13.67
CA SER A 36 -3.82 4.75 -14.66
C SER A 36 -2.43 5.33 -14.93
N ARG A 37 -1.49 5.11 -14.02
CA ARG A 37 -0.10 5.55 -14.17
C ARG A 37 0.82 4.44 -14.67
N GLY A 38 0.26 3.33 -15.08
CA GLY A 38 1.00 2.25 -15.72
C GLY A 38 1.36 1.07 -14.83
N ALA A 39 0.97 1.09 -13.56
CA ALA A 39 1.26 -0.03 -12.67
C ALA A 39 0.56 -1.30 -13.16
N ALA A 40 1.26 -2.41 -13.13
CA ALA A 40 0.72 -3.73 -13.46
C ALA A 40 1.68 -4.81 -12.96
N PRO A 41 1.19 -5.85 -12.30
CA PRO A 41 -0.19 -6.00 -11.84
C PRO A 41 -0.52 -5.10 -10.67
N VAL A 42 -1.81 -4.86 -10.44
CA VAL A 42 -2.32 -4.15 -9.28
C VAL A 42 -3.23 -5.11 -8.52
N LEU A 43 -2.98 -5.24 -7.22
CA LEU A 43 -3.78 -6.10 -6.35
C LEU A 43 -4.28 -5.31 -5.16
N LEU A 44 -5.58 -5.41 -4.90
CA LEU A 44 -6.24 -4.79 -3.76
C LEU A 44 -6.60 -5.85 -2.75
N VAL A 45 -6.31 -5.59 -1.48
CA VAL A 45 -6.73 -6.43 -0.36
C VAL A 45 -7.67 -5.62 0.51
N GLU A 46 -8.85 -6.17 0.78
CA GLU A 46 -9.87 -5.53 1.61
C GLU A 46 -10.51 -6.59 2.50
N LYS A 47 -10.58 -6.34 3.81
CA LYS A 47 -11.11 -7.34 4.72
C LYS A 47 -12.64 -7.34 4.80
N ASP A 48 -13.30 -6.23 4.47
CA ASP A 48 -14.75 -6.10 4.63
C ASP A 48 -15.48 -6.54 3.36
N PRO A 49 -16.16 -7.71 3.38
CA PRO A 49 -16.85 -8.20 2.19
C PRO A 49 -17.99 -7.28 1.73
N ARG A 50 -18.48 -6.39 2.59
CA ARG A 50 -19.54 -5.45 2.21
C ARG A 50 -19.05 -4.40 1.21
N LYS A 51 -17.72 -4.20 1.12
CA LYS A 51 -17.14 -3.24 0.18
C LYS A 51 -16.90 -3.82 -1.20
N LYS A 52 -17.08 -5.13 -1.36
CA LYS A 52 -16.77 -5.81 -2.62
C LYS A 52 -17.49 -5.20 -3.82
N THR A 53 -18.79 -4.93 -3.68
CA THR A 53 -19.60 -4.39 -4.78
C THR A 53 -19.08 -3.03 -5.24
N VAL A 54 -18.76 -2.15 -4.30
CA VAL A 54 -18.23 -0.81 -4.62
C VAL A 54 -16.87 -0.93 -5.30
N ILE A 55 -15.99 -1.77 -4.78
CA ILE A 55 -14.66 -1.95 -5.36
C ILE A 55 -14.76 -2.47 -6.78
N LEU A 56 -15.55 -3.52 -6.99
CA LEU A 56 -15.70 -4.11 -8.33
C LEU A 56 -16.23 -3.10 -9.35
N LYS A 57 -17.16 -2.24 -8.92
CA LYS A 57 -17.66 -1.18 -9.77
C LYS A 57 -16.54 -0.20 -10.13
N ASN A 58 -15.75 0.21 -9.15
CA ASN A 58 -14.69 1.20 -9.35
C ASN A 58 -13.57 0.70 -10.26
N ILE A 59 -13.30 -0.60 -10.27
CA ILE A 59 -12.20 -1.17 -11.05
C ILE A 59 -12.64 -1.80 -12.37
N SER A 60 -13.94 -1.85 -12.65
CA SER A 60 -14.50 -2.62 -13.77
C SER A 60 -14.02 -2.16 -15.15
N PHE A 61 -13.62 -0.92 -15.29
CA PHE A 61 -13.21 -0.34 -16.58
C PHE A 61 -11.70 -0.24 -16.75
N VAL A 62 -10.93 -0.76 -15.81
CA VAL A 62 -9.47 -0.62 -15.81
C VAL A 62 -8.82 -1.77 -16.61
N GLU A 63 -7.87 -1.42 -17.45
CA GLU A 63 -7.09 -2.36 -18.25
C GLU A 63 -5.59 -2.13 -18.03
N PRO A 64 -4.79 -3.17 -17.74
CA PRO A 64 -5.23 -4.55 -17.47
C PRO A 64 -6.06 -4.64 -16.18
N PRO A 65 -6.84 -5.71 -15.99
CA PRO A 65 -7.72 -5.82 -14.83
C PRO A 65 -6.98 -5.75 -13.50
N ILE A 66 -7.60 -5.06 -12.53
CA ILE A 66 -7.11 -5.01 -11.16
C ILE A 66 -7.65 -6.25 -10.44
N GLU A 67 -6.79 -6.93 -9.71
CA GLU A 67 -7.18 -8.09 -8.90
C GLU A 67 -7.69 -7.62 -7.52
N LEU A 68 -8.68 -8.32 -6.97
CA LEU A 68 -9.23 -8.04 -5.65
C LEU A 68 -9.25 -9.30 -4.81
N VAL A 69 -8.73 -9.20 -3.59
CA VAL A 69 -8.81 -10.26 -2.57
C VAL A 69 -9.56 -9.72 -1.37
N ILE A 70 -10.66 -10.38 -1.01
CA ILE A 70 -11.40 -10.05 0.22
C ILE A 70 -10.87 -10.96 1.32
N ALA A 71 -10.03 -10.40 2.18
CA ALA A 71 -9.40 -11.12 3.28
C ALA A 71 -8.74 -10.12 4.23
N PRO A 72 -8.57 -10.51 5.51
CA PRO A 72 -7.70 -9.74 6.40
C PRO A 72 -6.27 -9.73 5.85
N VAL A 73 -5.55 -8.63 6.08
CA VAL A 73 -4.18 -8.46 5.58
C VAL A 73 -3.28 -9.58 6.07
N GLU A 74 -3.41 -9.97 7.35
CA GLU A 74 -2.57 -11.02 7.93
C GLU A 74 -2.73 -12.35 7.20
N ARG A 75 -3.97 -12.68 6.82
CA ARG A 75 -4.23 -13.91 6.05
C ARG A 75 -3.62 -13.83 4.66
N PHE A 76 -3.79 -12.70 3.99
CA PHE A 76 -3.20 -12.50 2.67
C PHE A 76 -1.68 -12.66 2.71
N LEU A 77 -1.03 -12.03 3.68
CA LEU A 77 0.43 -12.08 3.79
C LEU A 77 0.94 -13.50 4.05
N ARG A 78 0.18 -14.32 4.78
CA ARG A 78 0.59 -15.71 5.04
C ARG A 78 0.66 -16.56 3.77
N THR A 79 -0.10 -16.21 2.74
CA THR A 79 -0.19 -17.01 1.51
C THR A 79 0.47 -16.36 0.31
N ASN A 80 0.76 -15.07 0.39
CA ASN A 80 1.38 -14.37 -0.74
C ASN A 80 2.84 -14.80 -0.91
N GLN A 81 3.19 -15.18 -2.14
CA GLN A 81 4.57 -15.54 -2.48
C GLN A 81 5.15 -14.64 -3.58
N ARG A 82 4.35 -13.71 -4.07
CA ARG A 82 4.78 -12.79 -5.13
C ARG A 82 5.46 -11.56 -4.50
N PRO A 83 6.63 -11.15 -4.99
CA PRO A 83 7.20 -9.88 -4.59
C PRO A 83 6.48 -8.71 -5.27
N TRP A 84 6.43 -7.56 -4.58
CA TRP A 84 5.76 -6.37 -5.06
C TRP A 84 6.73 -5.19 -5.06
N ASP A 85 6.67 -4.39 -6.11
CA ASP A 85 7.53 -3.20 -6.22
C ASP A 85 7.08 -2.10 -5.27
N ILE A 86 5.76 -1.93 -5.13
CA ILE A 86 5.18 -0.96 -4.22
C ILE A 86 4.15 -1.66 -3.36
N VAL A 87 4.28 -1.50 -2.05
CA VAL A 87 3.30 -1.99 -1.06
C VAL A 87 2.79 -0.78 -0.30
N PHE A 88 1.49 -0.50 -0.42
CA PHE A 88 0.87 0.63 0.24
C PHE A 88 0.01 0.16 1.41
N LEU A 89 0.20 0.80 2.58
CA LEU A 89 -0.54 0.49 3.80
C LEU A 89 -1.23 1.74 4.33
N ASP A 90 -2.55 1.67 4.41
CA ASP A 90 -3.36 2.73 5.02
C ASP A 90 -4.33 2.10 6.03
N PRO A 91 -3.79 1.54 7.14
CA PRO A 91 -4.65 0.92 8.15
C PRO A 91 -5.55 1.96 8.81
N PRO A 92 -6.74 1.54 9.32
CA PRO A 92 -7.63 2.47 10.01
C PRO A 92 -6.93 3.21 11.15
N PHE A 93 -7.30 4.47 11.39
CA PHE A 93 -6.66 5.30 12.41
C PHE A 93 -6.59 4.60 13.77
N ALA A 94 -7.69 3.97 14.18
CA ALA A 94 -7.77 3.32 15.49
C ALA A 94 -7.11 1.94 15.55
N ALA A 95 -6.57 1.44 14.42
CA ALA A 95 -5.99 0.11 14.40
C ALA A 95 -4.72 0.06 15.25
N GLU A 96 -4.56 -1.03 15.98
CA GLU A 96 -3.34 -1.33 16.71
C GLU A 96 -2.41 -2.18 15.85
N GLY A 97 -1.14 -2.25 16.23
CA GLY A 97 -0.18 -3.13 15.57
C GLY A 97 0.27 -2.67 14.20
N LYS A 98 0.19 -1.38 13.91
CA LYS A 98 0.61 -0.85 12.60
C LYS A 98 2.08 -1.14 12.30
N GLY A 99 2.96 -1.10 13.31
CA GLY A 99 4.36 -1.43 13.13
C GLY A 99 4.56 -2.90 12.75
N ALA A 100 3.82 -3.81 13.39
CA ALA A 100 3.90 -5.23 13.09
C ALA A 100 3.43 -5.54 11.67
N VAL A 101 2.36 -4.90 11.22
CA VAL A 101 1.87 -5.07 9.86
C VAL A 101 2.87 -4.54 8.84
N LEU A 102 3.45 -3.38 9.13
CA LEU A 102 4.49 -2.81 8.27
C LEU A 102 5.69 -3.75 8.16
N ASP A 103 6.16 -4.27 9.29
CA ASP A 103 7.30 -5.20 9.30
C ASP A 103 6.99 -6.46 8.48
N ALA A 104 5.79 -7.01 8.66
CA ALA A 104 5.38 -8.21 7.92
C ALA A 104 5.28 -7.93 6.42
N ALA A 105 4.63 -6.84 6.05
CA ALA A 105 4.44 -6.49 4.63
C ALA A 105 5.74 -6.12 3.93
N GLY A 106 6.67 -5.57 4.69
CA GLY A 106 7.98 -5.18 4.16
C GLY A 106 9.01 -6.31 4.11
N ALA A 107 8.68 -7.47 4.68
CA ALA A 107 9.59 -8.61 4.71
C ALA A 107 9.49 -9.43 3.42
N PRO A 108 10.57 -10.17 3.06
CA PRO A 108 10.45 -11.12 1.95
C PRO A 108 9.37 -12.16 2.26
N PRO A 109 8.62 -12.65 1.24
CA PRO A 109 8.76 -12.33 -0.18
C PRO A 109 7.98 -11.11 -0.64
N HIS A 110 7.26 -10.42 0.27
CA HIS A 110 6.24 -9.45 -0.08
C HIS A 110 6.80 -8.20 -0.74
N LEU A 111 7.85 -7.62 -0.17
CA LEU A 111 8.47 -6.43 -0.75
C LEU A 111 9.68 -6.85 -1.58
N ALA A 112 9.69 -6.42 -2.84
CA ALA A 112 10.84 -6.69 -3.73
C ALA A 112 12.11 -6.06 -3.17
N PRO A 113 13.29 -6.61 -3.49
CA PRO A 113 14.57 -6.08 -2.95
C PRO A 113 14.80 -4.60 -3.21
N GLU A 114 14.29 -4.07 -4.32
CA GLU A 114 14.37 -2.64 -4.65
C GLU A 114 13.02 -1.95 -4.46
N GLY A 115 12.11 -2.59 -3.73
CA GLY A 115 10.75 -2.11 -3.55
C GLY A 115 10.61 -0.99 -2.54
N LEU A 116 9.40 -0.46 -2.46
CA LEU A 116 9.06 0.68 -1.60
C LEU A 116 7.79 0.34 -0.83
N ALA A 117 7.88 0.33 0.51
CA ALA A 117 6.72 0.18 1.38
C ALA A 117 6.32 1.56 1.88
N ILE A 118 5.06 1.91 1.73
CA ILE A 118 4.55 3.25 2.06
C ILE A 118 3.45 3.09 3.10
N LEU A 119 3.63 3.76 4.24
CA LEU A 119 2.65 3.74 5.32
C LEU A 119 2.05 5.12 5.50
N HIS A 120 0.72 5.20 5.46
CA HIS A 120 -0.01 6.42 5.74
C HIS A 120 -0.46 6.43 7.19
N LEU A 121 -0.11 7.51 7.90
CA LEU A 121 -0.49 7.73 9.29
C LEU A 121 -1.14 9.10 9.44
N HIS A 122 -1.92 9.25 10.51
CA HIS A 122 -2.34 10.57 10.97
C HIS A 122 -1.18 11.21 11.72
N SER A 123 -1.03 12.53 11.63
CA SER A 123 0.08 13.26 12.26
C SER A 123 0.16 13.09 13.77
N ALA A 124 -0.97 12.78 14.43
CA ALA A 124 -1.01 12.53 15.87
C ALA A 124 -0.51 11.14 16.27
N GLU A 125 -0.39 10.22 15.31
CA GLU A 125 0.08 8.88 15.59
C GLU A 125 1.60 8.85 15.69
N LYS A 126 2.10 7.97 16.55
CA LYS A 126 3.53 7.79 16.73
C LYS A 126 3.91 6.37 16.36
N LEU A 127 4.92 6.26 15.51
CA LEU A 127 5.46 4.97 15.11
C LEU A 127 6.98 5.08 15.12
N ALA A 128 7.63 4.12 15.77
CA ALA A 128 9.09 4.04 15.69
C ALA A 128 9.49 3.72 14.25
N THR A 129 10.31 4.57 13.65
CA THR A 129 10.74 4.41 12.27
C THR A 129 12.01 3.57 12.13
N ASP A 130 12.66 3.26 13.24
CA ASP A 130 13.80 2.35 13.27
C ASP A 130 13.29 0.92 13.28
N ARG A 131 13.07 0.37 12.09
CA ARG A 131 12.53 -0.97 11.90
C ARG A 131 13.66 -1.95 11.59
N PRO A 132 13.57 -3.21 12.10
CA PRO A 132 14.68 -4.16 11.91
C PRO A 132 14.95 -4.52 10.45
N GLY A 133 13.91 -4.64 9.64
CA GLY A 133 14.07 -5.07 8.24
C GLY A 133 13.91 -3.96 7.22
N LEU A 134 13.55 -2.76 7.66
CA LEU A 134 13.24 -1.65 6.78
C LEU A 134 14.02 -0.41 7.19
N GLU A 135 14.39 0.38 6.18
CA GLU A 135 15.06 1.67 6.38
C GLU A 135 14.14 2.78 5.89
N LEU A 136 13.94 3.81 6.72
CA LEU A 136 13.15 4.97 6.33
C LEU A 136 13.90 5.75 5.26
N ALA A 137 13.30 5.85 4.08
CA ALA A 137 13.89 6.57 2.94
C ALA A 137 13.40 8.01 2.85
N ASP A 138 12.16 8.27 3.24
CA ASP A 138 11.58 9.60 3.14
C ASP A 138 10.37 9.72 4.06
N ARG A 139 10.05 10.95 4.46
CA ARG A 139 8.88 11.27 5.26
C ARG A 139 8.26 12.56 4.71
N ARG A 140 6.97 12.51 4.40
CA ARG A 140 6.25 13.66 3.88
C ARG A 140 5.00 13.92 4.72
N ALA A 141 4.78 15.17 5.09
CA ALA A 141 3.62 15.57 5.87
C ALA A 141 2.74 16.51 5.06
N TYR A 142 1.42 16.23 5.04
CA TYR A 142 0.42 17.01 4.32
C TYR A 142 -0.77 17.21 5.23
N GLY A 143 -0.88 18.41 5.85
CA GLY A 143 -1.93 18.65 6.83
C GLY A 143 -1.82 17.66 7.98
N GLN A 144 -2.86 16.84 8.17
CA GLN A 144 -2.89 15.83 9.22
C GLN A 144 -2.42 14.44 8.73
N SER A 145 -1.98 14.34 7.49
CA SER A 145 -1.48 13.09 6.93
C SER A 145 0.04 13.06 6.91
N VAL A 146 0.59 11.89 7.21
CA VAL A 146 2.02 11.62 7.10
C VAL A 146 2.21 10.38 6.25
N LEU A 147 3.07 10.48 5.25
CA LEU A 147 3.51 9.34 4.45
C LEU A 147 4.94 8.99 4.83
N LEU A 148 5.15 7.74 5.21
CA LEU A 148 6.47 7.20 5.50
C LEU A 148 6.85 6.22 4.40
N PHE A 149 8.03 6.41 3.82
CA PHE A 149 8.52 5.60 2.71
C PHE A 149 9.70 4.77 3.20
N PHE A 150 9.58 3.46 3.10
CA PHE A 150 10.61 2.53 3.58
C PHE A 150 11.15 1.68 2.43
N ARG A 151 12.43 1.36 2.52
CA ARG A 151 13.05 0.38 1.63
C ARG A 151 13.60 -0.78 2.44
N PRO A 152 13.74 -1.96 1.85
CA PRO A 152 14.40 -3.06 2.56
C PRO A 152 15.82 -2.66 2.97
N ARG A 153 16.21 -3.02 4.18
CA ARG A 153 17.60 -2.78 4.60
C ARG A 153 18.55 -3.62 3.77
N LYS A 154 19.62 -3.01 3.33
CA LYS A 154 20.69 -3.74 2.64
C LYS A 154 21.49 -4.53 3.67
N LYS A 155 21.91 -5.72 3.28
CA LYS A 155 22.77 -6.57 4.12
C LYS A 155 24.22 -6.19 3.93
#